data_849b9bcf60396220f7a86ddd946f0db6
#
_entry.id   849b9bcf60396220f7a86ddd946f0db6
#
_cell.length_a   1.000
_cell.length_b   1.000
_cell.length_c   1.000
_cell.angle_alpha   90.00
_cell.angle_beta   90.00
_cell.angle_gamma   90.00
#
_symmetry.space_group_name_H-M   'P 1'
#
loop_
_entity.id
_entity.type
_entity.pdbx_description
1 polymer ?
#
loop_
_entity_poly.entity_id
_entity_poly.type
_entity_poly.pdbx_seq_one_letter_code
_entity_poly.pdbx_strand_id
1 'polypeptide(L)'
;SDNQRELKNLQTIATKMKQYKFQGRYTGTDYIKTLTESGALPADMIAGGNKAKNAWGGDVTIAATADKYGYIITSNNVPKTNCVELINSLRSSSIFTKIMNTAPNTVDPVTVCS
;
A
#
# COMPACT_ATOMS: atom_id res chain seq x y z
N SER A 1 6.55 -6.33 15.44
CA SER A 1 6.72 -7.36 14.42
C SER A 1 6.71 -6.73 13.02
N ASP A 2 7.12 -7.50 12.03
CA ASP A 2 7.13 -7.05 10.64
C ASP A 2 5.71 -6.73 10.14
N ASN A 3 4.73 -7.53 10.52
CA ASN A 3 3.33 -7.26 10.16
C ASN A 3 2.81 -5.95 10.75
N GLN A 4 3.12 -5.67 12.01
CA GLN A 4 2.72 -4.43 12.65
C GLN A 4 3.39 -3.22 12.01
N ARG A 5 4.67 -3.33 11.66
CA ARG A 5 5.40 -2.28 10.98
C ARG A 5 4.84 -2.03 9.58
N GLU A 6 4.56 -3.10 8.83
CA GLU A 6 3.99 -2.97 7.49
C GLU A 6 2.59 -2.33 7.55
N LEU A 7 1.75 -2.76 8.48
CA LEU A 7 0.42 -2.16 8.67
C LEU A 7 0.54 -0.66 8.98
N LYS A 8 1.43 -0.29 9.89
CA LYS A 8 1.67 1.10 10.24
C LYS A 8 2.12 1.91 9.02
N ASN A 9 3.04 1.35 8.22
CA ASN A 9 3.54 2.03 7.02
C ASN A 9 2.43 2.23 5.98
N LEU A 10 1.58 1.23 5.78
CA LEU A 10 0.42 1.36 4.88
C LEU A 10 -0.57 2.42 5.36
N GLN A 11 -0.81 2.50 6.67
CA GLN A 11 -1.66 3.54 7.26
C GLN A 11 -1.06 4.93 7.05
N THR A 12 0.24 5.08 7.24
CA THR A 12 0.95 6.33 7.01
C THR A 12 0.85 6.75 5.55
N ILE A 13 1.09 5.83 4.62
CA ILE A 13 0.96 6.10 3.18
C ILE A 13 -0.46 6.54 2.85
N ALA A 14 -1.48 5.83 3.33
CA ALA A 14 -2.87 6.18 3.06
C ALA A 14 -3.22 7.59 3.55
N THR A 15 -2.70 7.98 4.72
CA THR A 15 -2.87 9.33 5.25
C THR A 15 -2.19 10.37 4.36
N LYS A 16 -0.95 10.12 3.95
CA LYS A 16 -0.20 11.04 3.09
C LYS A 16 -0.81 11.16 1.69
N MET A 17 -1.36 10.08 1.15
CA MET A 17 -1.96 10.09 -0.18
C MET A 17 -3.17 11.01 -0.29
N LYS A 18 -3.85 11.32 0.80
CA LYS A 18 -5.00 12.23 0.77
C LYS A 18 -4.65 13.61 0.20
N GLN A 19 -3.44 14.11 0.44
CA GLN A 19 -3.01 15.43 -0.05
C GLN A 19 -2.78 15.47 -1.57
N TYR A 20 -2.67 14.31 -2.22
CA TYR A 20 -2.43 14.22 -3.66
C TYR A 20 -3.72 14.03 -4.47
N LYS A 21 -4.86 13.95 -3.79
CA LYS A 21 -6.16 13.93 -4.46
C LYS A 21 -6.52 15.37 -4.83
N PHE A 22 -6.58 15.65 -6.12
CA PHE A 22 -6.90 16.99 -6.61
C PHE A 22 -8.19 16.94 -7.42
N GLN A 23 -9.17 17.76 -7.02
CA GLN A 23 -10.50 17.80 -7.64
C GLN A 23 -11.12 16.38 -7.78
N GLY A 24 -10.95 15.57 -6.72
CA GLY A 24 -11.50 14.21 -6.66
C GLY A 24 -10.69 13.16 -7.43
N ARG A 25 -9.51 13.51 -7.97
CA ARG A 25 -8.73 12.59 -8.84
C ARG A 25 -7.28 12.47 -8.40
N TYR A 26 -6.71 11.31 -8.73
CA TYR A 26 -5.27 11.04 -8.65
C TYR A 26 -4.73 10.91 -10.08
N THR A 27 -3.72 11.69 -10.43
CA THR A 27 -3.18 11.74 -11.80
C THR A 27 -1.75 11.20 -11.92
N GLY A 28 -1.10 10.93 -10.79
CA GLY A 28 0.28 10.46 -10.79
C GLY A 28 0.42 9.00 -11.21
N THR A 29 1.54 8.67 -11.85
CA THR A 29 1.87 7.31 -12.23
C THR A 29 2.88 6.65 -11.29
N ASP A 30 3.59 7.44 -10.48
CA ASP A 30 4.60 6.96 -9.55
C ASP A 30 4.58 7.80 -8.27
N TYR A 31 3.74 7.39 -7.32
CA TYR A 31 3.63 8.09 -6.05
C TYR A 31 4.75 7.71 -5.06
N ILE A 32 5.49 6.63 -5.30
CA ILE A 32 6.69 6.35 -4.49
C ILE A 32 7.70 7.47 -4.71
N LYS A 33 7.93 7.86 -5.96
CA LYS A 33 8.79 9.01 -6.27
C LYS A 33 8.28 10.28 -5.61
N THR A 34 6.99 10.56 -5.72
CA THR A 34 6.36 11.74 -5.14
C THR A 34 6.54 11.80 -3.63
N LEU A 35 6.23 10.70 -2.94
CA LEU A 35 6.36 10.62 -1.48
C LEU A 35 7.83 10.70 -1.04
N THR A 36 8.74 10.09 -1.80
CA THR A 36 10.17 10.14 -1.50
C THR A 36 10.69 11.59 -1.61
N GLU A 37 10.36 12.27 -2.69
CA GLU A 37 10.82 13.64 -2.94
C GLU A 37 10.24 14.64 -1.94
N SER A 38 9.04 14.39 -1.42
CA SER A 38 8.43 15.25 -0.40
C SER A 38 8.80 14.84 1.04
N GLY A 39 9.61 13.80 1.22
CA GLY A 39 10.00 13.32 2.54
C GLY A 39 8.89 12.61 3.30
N ALA A 40 7.86 12.13 2.62
CA ALA A 40 6.67 11.55 3.24
C ALA A 40 6.66 10.02 3.24
N LEU A 41 7.57 9.38 2.51
CA LEU A 41 7.67 7.92 2.53
C LEU A 41 8.23 7.47 3.89
N PRO A 42 7.65 6.44 4.55
CA PRO A 42 8.24 5.92 5.79
C PRO A 42 9.72 5.56 5.60
N ALA A 43 10.55 5.97 6.57
CA ALA A 43 12.00 5.89 6.44
C ALA A 43 12.50 4.45 6.21
N ASP A 44 11.88 3.47 6.85
CA ASP A 44 12.25 2.06 6.71
C ASP A 44 11.82 1.44 5.37
N MET A 45 11.07 2.15 4.56
CA MET A 45 10.71 1.71 3.20
C MET A 45 11.63 2.27 2.13
N ILE A 46 12.44 3.27 2.44
CA ILE A 46 13.30 3.95 1.46
C ILE A 46 14.41 3.00 1.00
N ALA A 47 14.50 2.76 -0.31
CA ALA A 47 15.50 1.87 -0.89
C ALA A 47 16.46 2.58 -1.85
N GLY A 48 16.43 3.92 -1.93
CA GLY A 48 17.24 4.69 -2.84
C GLY A 48 16.69 4.71 -4.27
N GLY A 49 17.08 5.69 -5.07
CA GLY A 49 16.64 5.80 -6.46
C GLY A 49 15.14 5.96 -6.62
N ASN A 50 14.46 6.58 -5.67
CA ASN A 50 12.99 6.71 -5.64
C ASN A 50 12.26 5.36 -5.67
N LYS A 51 12.84 4.35 -5.02
CA LYS A 51 12.26 3.02 -4.86
C LYS A 51 11.85 2.78 -3.42
N ALA A 52 10.89 1.89 -3.22
CA ALA A 52 10.44 1.49 -1.90
C ALA A 52 10.43 -0.03 -1.77
N LYS A 53 10.71 -0.50 -0.55
CA LYS A 53 10.70 -1.93 -0.20
C LYS A 53 9.80 -2.13 1.00
N ASN A 54 9.12 -3.28 1.04
CA ASN A 54 8.39 -3.71 2.21
C ASN A 54 9.31 -4.36 3.26
N ALA A 55 8.74 -4.79 4.38
CA ALA A 55 9.49 -5.39 5.48
C ALA A 55 10.25 -6.67 5.08
N TRP A 56 9.89 -7.29 3.97
CA TRP A 56 10.49 -8.55 3.50
C TRP A 56 11.36 -8.35 2.25
N GLY A 57 11.67 -7.10 1.91
CA GLY A 57 12.53 -6.76 0.78
C GLY A 57 11.84 -6.78 -0.57
N GLY A 58 10.53 -6.96 -0.61
CA GLY A 58 9.77 -6.88 -1.86
C GLY A 58 9.52 -5.45 -2.31
N ASP A 59 9.35 -5.25 -3.61
CA ASP A 59 9.08 -3.94 -4.17
C ASP A 59 7.69 -3.44 -3.78
N VAL A 60 7.59 -2.14 -3.50
CA VAL A 60 6.31 -1.46 -3.26
C VAL A 60 6.14 -0.37 -4.29
N THR A 61 4.99 -0.35 -4.96
CA THR A 61 4.64 0.69 -5.93
C THR A 61 3.29 1.31 -5.58
N ILE A 62 3.09 2.55 -5.99
CA ILE A 62 1.82 3.28 -5.81
C ILE A 62 1.56 4.05 -7.10
N ALA A 63 0.39 3.79 -7.70
CA ALA A 63 -0.02 4.47 -8.92
C ALA A 63 -1.51 4.78 -8.88
N ALA A 64 -1.94 5.81 -9.60
CA ALA A 64 -3.36 6.08 -9.78
C ALA A 64 -4.04 4.91 -10.50
N THR A 65 -5.31 4.68 -10.20
CA THR A 65 -6.14 3.74 -10.95
C THR A 65 -6.36 4.23 -12.37
N ALA A 66 -6.79 3.33 -13.25
CA ALA A 66 -7.07 3.68 -14.65
C ALA A 66 -8.15 4.77 -14.74
N ASP A 67 -9.17 4.73 -13.87
CA ASP A 67 -10.25 5.72 -13.85
C ASP A 67 -9.86 7.01 -13.11
N LYS A 68 -8.70 7.05 -12.45
CA LYS A 68 -8.16 8.21 -11.74
C LYS A 68 -8.91 8.57 -10.44
N TYR A 69 -9.89 7.80 -10.01
CA TYR A 69 -10.62 8.09 -8.76
C TYR A 69 -9.96 7.56 -7.51
N GLY A 70 -8.97 6.69 -7.66
CA GLY A 70 -8.26 6.10 -6.55
C GLY A 70 -6.79 5.84 -6.88
N TYR A 71 -6.12 5.12 -5.99
CA TYR A 71 -4.75 4.66 -6.18
C TYR A 71 -4.65 3.20 -5.74
N ILE A 72 -3.62 2.53 -6.24
CA ILE A 72 -3.31 1.15 -5.90
C ILE A 72 -1.92 1.10 -5.30
N ILE A 73 -1.80 0.49 -4.12
CA ILE A 73 -0.52 0.13 -3.52
C ILE A 73 -0.28 -1.35 -3.82
N THR A 74 0.84 -1.66 -4.46
CA THR A 74 1.26 -3.03 -4.71
C THR A 74 2.48 -3.33 -3.85
N SER A 75 2.38 -4.36 -3.01
CA SER A 75 3.48 -4.83 -2.16
C SER A 75 3.79 -6.27 -2.53
N ASN A 76 5.00 -6.49 -3.06
CA ASN A 76 5.38 -7.77 -3.65
C ASN A 76 6.10 -8.69 -2.66
N ASN A 77 6.03 -9.99 -2.93
CA ASN A 77 6.80 -11.02 -2.21
C ASN A 77 6.57 -11.02 -0.70
N VAL A 78 5.35 -10.75 -0.28
CA VAL A 78 4.97 -10.89 1.13
C VAL A 78 4.83 -12.37 1.43
N PRO A 79 5.53 -12.92 2.44
CA PRO A 79 5.41 -14.35 2.79
C PRO A 79 3.96 -14.72 3.09
N LYS A 80 3.57 -15.94 2.75
CA LYS A 80 2.17 -16.37 2.83
C LYS A 80 1.53 -16.12 4.20
N THR A 81 2.19 -16.53 5.28
CA THR A 81 1.66 -16.35 6.64
C THR A 81 1.47 -14.86 6.96
N ASN A 82 2.46 -14.03 6.60
CA ASN A 82 2.40 -12.59 6.81
C ASN A 82 1.31 -11.95 5.95
N CYS A 83 1.16 -12.40 4.72
CA CYS A 83 0.10 -11.94 3.82
C CYS A 83 -1.29 -12.19 4.42
N VAL A 84 -1.55 -13.38 4.92
CA VAL A 84 -2.83 -13.73 5.56
C VAL A 84 -3.10 -12.83 6.76
N GLU A 85 -2.13 -12.67 7.64
CA GLU A 85 -2.27 -11.81 8.83
C GLU A 85 -2.49 -10.35 8.46
N LEU A 86 -1.74 -9.86 7.48
CA LEU A 86 -1.85 -8.47 7.02
C LEU A 86 -3.23 -8.18 6.44
N ILE A 87 -3.74 -9.08 5.60
CA ILE A 87 -5.09 -8.91 5.03
C ILE A 87 -6.13 -8.94 6.14
N ASN A 88 -6.03 -9.82 7.12
CA ASN A 88 -6.97 -9.85 8.24
C ASN A 88 -6.96 -8.52 9.02
N SER A 89 -5.79 -7.94 9.24
CA SER A 89 -5.66 -6.62 9.88
C SER A 89 -6.26 -5.51 9.03
N LEU A 90 -6.00 -5.52 7.73
CA LEU A 90 -6.53 -4.51 6.80
C LEU A 90 -8.05 -4.58 6.66
N ARG A 91 -8.63 -5.79 6.70
CA ARG A 91 -10.08 -5.97 6.63
C ARG A 91 -10.81 -5.25 7.76
N SER A 92 -10.25 -5.25 8.95
CA SER A 92 -10.85 -4.62 10.12
C SER A 92 -10.50 -3.15 10.30
N SER A 93 -9.55 -2.63 9.50
CA SER A 93 -9.03 -1.27 9.66
C SER A 93 -9.82 -0.20 8.91
N SER A 94 -10.58 -0.58 7.89
CA SER A 94 -11.32 0.32 7.00
C SER A 94 -10.43 1.36 6.29
N ILE A 95 -9.12 1.09 6.13
CA ILE A 95 -8.19 2.00 5.47
C ILE A 95 -8.41 2.00 3.96
N PHE A 96 -8.59 0.82 3.38
CA PHE A 96 -8.72 0.65 1.93
C PHE A 96 -10.12 0.17 1.55
N THR A 97 -10.60 0.63 0.41
CA THR A 97 -11.90 0.23 -0.14
C THR A 97 -11.85 -1.14 -0.81
N LYS A 98 -10.66 -1.57 -1.23
CA LYS A 98 -10.43 -2.90 -1.82
C LYS A 98 -9.11 -3.48 -1.34
N ILE A 99 -9.09 -4.80 -1.18
CA ILE A 99 -7.90 -5.58 -0.87
C ILE A 99 -7.84 -6.70 -1.91
N MET A 100 -6.71 -6.83 -2.63
CA MET A 100 -6.57 -7.78 -3.74
C MET A 100 -7.70 -7.63 -4.76
N ASN A 101 -8.05 -6.36 -5.07
CA ASN A 101 -9.12 -5.98 -6.00
C ASN A 101 -10.52 -6.49 -5.59
N THR A 102 -10.74 -6.75 -4.31
CA THR A 102 -11.97 -7.33 -3.77
C THR A 102 -12.44 -6.51 -2.56
N ALA A 103 -13.74 -6.41 -2.34
CA ALA A 103 -14.26 -5.75 -1.15
C ALA A 103 -13.70 -6.40 0.12
N PRO A 104 -13.29 -5.62 1.15
CA PRO A 104 -12.55 -6.17 2.28
C PRO A 104 -13.26 -7.30 3.04
N ASN A 105 -14.58 -7.24 3.13
CA ASN A 105 -15.36 -8.24 3.85
C ASN A 105 -15.58 -9.55 3.04
N THR A 106 -15.18 -9.58 1.77
CA THR A 106 -15.37 -10.75 0.90
C THR A 106 -14.05 -11.41 0.48
N VAL A 107 -12.90 -10.77 0.75
CA VAL A 107 -11.62 -11.36 0.41
C VAL A 107 -11.33 -12.58 1.30
N ASP A 108 -10.88 -13.66 0.69
CA ASP A 108 -10.40 -14.84 1.42
C ASP A 108 -8.87 -14.82 1.45
N PRO A 109 -8.26 -14.50 2.60
CA PRO A 109 -6.80 -14.37 2.68
C PRO A 109 -6.05 -15.63 2.27
N VAL A 110 -6.55 -16.80 2.64
CA VAL A 110 -5.87 -18.07 2.33
C VAL A 110 -5.85 -18.33 0.82
N THR A 111 -6.91 -17.94 0.11
CA THR A 111 -7.00 -18.12 -1.33
C THR A 111 -6.09 -17.14 -2.09
N VAL A 112 -6.02 -15.87 -1.67
CA VAL A 112 -5.28 -14.83 -2.42
C VAL A 112 -3.80 -14.75 -2.06
N CYS A 113 -3.39 -15.24 -0.89
CA CYS A 113 -1.99 -15.29 -0.48
C CYS A 113 -1.32 -16.57 -0.97
N SER A 114 -0.20 -16.45 -1.67
CA SER A 114 0.50 -17.60 -2.25
C SER A 114 1.92 -17.74 -1.72
#